data_32eb2cf5dfffb97d62ae80c2f18e1754
#
_entry.id   32eb2cf5dfffb97d62ae80c2f18e1754
#
_cell.length_a   1.000
_cell.length_b   1.000
_cell.length_c   1.000
_cell.angle_alpha   90.00
_cell.angle_beta   90.00
_cell.angle_gamma   90.00
#
_symmetry.space_group_name_H-M   'P 1'
#
loop_
_entity.id
_entity.type
_entity.pdbx_description
1 polymer ?
#
loop_
_entity_poly.entity_id
_entity_poly.type
_entity_poly.pdbx_seq_one_letter_code
_entity_poly.pdbx_strand_id
1 'polypeptide(L)'
;MKINVLRVIVLLLVVSSCSTSKTAYFENLDIEEMSGKMEVGNYELRIAPDDMLSITVSSVVPDAAAPYNLPAVSYSEPGKQELTIVPNLQVYTVDKNGYIYFPIVGRIRVEGMTRNELSKFIEDKIRPEL
;
A
#
# COMPACT_ATOMS: atom_id res chain seq x y z
N MET A 1 5.31 55.76 -42.83
CA MET A 1 5.84 54.42 -43.16
C MET A 1 6.74 53.81 -42.06
N LYS A 2 7.50 54.62 -41.24
CA LYS A 2 8.45 54.14 -40.24
C LYS A 2 7.77 53.47 -39.00
N ILE A 3 6.58 53.91 -38.59
CA ILE A 3 5.87 53.38 -37.41
C ILE A 3 5.36 51.95 -37.62
N ASN A 4 4.99 51.59 -38.84
CA ASN A 4 4.49 50.23 -39.13
C ASN A 4 5.62 49.19 -39.11
N VAL A 5 6.83 49.59 -39.52
CA VAL A 5 8.00 48.71 -39.50
C VAL A 5 8.40 48.40 -38.06
N LEU A 6 8.39 49.40 -37.19
CA LEU A 6 8.68 49.20 -35.77
C LEU A 6 7.67 48.27 -35.08
N ARG A 7 6.37 48.37 -35.41
CA ARG A 7 5.32 47.47 -34.88
C ARG A 7 5.50 46.02 -35.34
N VAL A 8 5.90 45.83 -36.60
CA VAL A 8 6.19 44.49 -37.15
C VAL A 8 7.40 43.86 -36.46
N ILE A 9 8.45 44.64 -36.21
CA ILE A 9 9.65 44.15 -35.48
C ILE A 9 9.28 43.75 -34.04
N VAL A 10 8.50 44.56 -33.33
CA VAL A 10 8.04 44.23 -31.97
C VAL A 10 7.16 42.99 -31.97
N LEU A 11 6.28 42.82 -32.97
CA LEU A 11 5.43 41.63 -33.10
C LEU A 11 6.26 40.36 -33.33
N LEU A 12 7.30 40.43 -34.16
CA LEU A 12 8.22 39.32 -34.45
C LEU A 12 9.04 38.92 -33.23
N LEU A 13 9.44 39.85 -32.33
CA LEU A 13 10.16 39.57 -31.12
C LEU A 13 9.31 38.87 -30.06
N VAL A 14 7.99 39.12 -30.05
CA VAL A 14 7.07 38.46 -29.10
C VAL A 14 6.82 36.99 -29.44
N VAL A 15 6.90 36.62 -30.73
CA VAL A 15 6.63 35.26 -31.20
C VAL A 15 7.82 34.30 -31.01
N SER A 16 9.05 34.83 -30.81
CA SER A 16 10.26 34.01 -30.62
C SER A 16 10.50 33.53 -29.19
N SER A 17 9.61 33.85 -28.24
CA SER A 17 9.78 33.54 -26.80
C SER A 17 9.24 32.18 -26.38
N CYS A 18 9.04 31.21 -27.28
CA CYS A 18 8.68 29.87 -26.91
C CYS A 18 9.94 28.97 -26.81
N SER A 19 10.70 29.13 -25.74
CA SER A 19 11.73 28.15 -25.37
C SER A 19 11.09 27.06 -24.54
N THR A 20 10.76 25.93 -25.17
CA THR A 20 10.32 24.73 -24.47
C THR A 20 11.53 24.09 -23.83
N SER A 21 11.73 24.33 -22.53
CA SER A 21 12.70 23.56 -21.74
C SER A 21 12.21 22.11 -21.68
N LYS A 22 12.88 21.22 -22.39
CA LYS A 22 12.69 19.77 -22.21
C LYS A 22 13.18 19.41 -20.82
N THR A 23 12.26 19.22 -19.89
CA THR A 23 12.59 18.64 -18.60
C THR A 23 12.80 17.14 -18.82
N ALA A 24 14.03 16.75 -19.08
CA ALA A 24 14.41 15.34 -19.18
C ALA A 24 14.42 14.74 -17.77
N TYR A 25 13.39 13.99 -17.46
CA TYR A 25 13.23 13.26 -16.20
C TYR A 25 13.98 11.95 -16.27
N PHE A 26 15.04 11.63 -16.59
CA PHE A 26 15.79 10.36 -16.66
C PHE A 26 16.89 10.35 -17.75
N GLU A 27 17.52 11.53 -18.02
CA GLU A 27 18.51 11.63 -19.09
C GLU A 27 19.88 10.99 -18.73
N ASN A 28 20.07 10.61 -17.45
CA ASN A 28 21.34 10.01 -16.98
C ASN A 28 21.15 8.61 -16.37
N LEU A 29 20.11 7.89 -16.79
CA LEU A 29 20.01 6.48 -16.49
C LEU A 29 20.70 5.74 -17.63
N ASP A 30 21.94 5.33 -17.43
CA ASP A 30 22.60 4.34 -18.27
C ASP A 30 21.81 3.03 -18.14
N ILE A 31 20.81 2.87 -19.02
CA ILE A 31 19.90 1.71 -19.05
C ILE A 31 20.70 0.42 -19.26
N GLU A 32 21.87 0.51 -19.86
CA GLU A 32 22.77 -0.64 -20.04
C GLU A 32 23.44 -1.08 -18.74
N GLU A 33 23.79 -0.17 -17.82
CA GLU A 33 24.32 -0.54 -16.49
C GLU A 33 23.22 -1.07 -15.56
N MET A 34 21.99 -0.57 -15.71
CA MET A 34 20.87 -0.98 -14.86
C MET A 34 20.25 -2.31 -15.30
N SER A 35 20.26 -2.63 -16.60
CA SER A 35 19.77 -3.92 -17.11
C SER A 35 20.73 -5.09 -16.84
N GLY A 36 22.01 -4.82 -16.58
CA GLY A 36 23.01 -5.86 -16.29
C GLY A 36 23.09 -6.27 -14.81
N LYS A 37 22.43 -5.57 -13.89
CA LYS A 37 22.53 -5.80 -12.44
C LYS A 37 21.21 -5.84 -11.68
N MET A 38 20.08 -5.82 -12.37
CA MET A 38 18.84 -6.29 -11.76
C MET A 38 18.87 -7.83 -11.74
N GLU A 39 19.69 -8.40 -10.86
CA GLU A 39 19.27 -9.65 -10.26
C GLU A 39 17.93 -9.33 -9.58
N VAL A 40 16.84 -9.72 -10.24
CA VAL A 40 15.54 -9.86 -9.59
C VAL A 40 15.72 -11.03 -8.63
N GLY A 41 16.54 -10.83 -7.60
CA GLY A 41 16.55 -11.67 -6.44
C GLY A 41 15.12 -11.70 -5.94
N ASN A 42 14.59 -12.86 -5.61
CA ASN A 42 13.30 -13.02 -4.96
C ASN A 42 13.30 -12.14 -3.69
N TYR A 43 12.96 -10.84 -3.86
CA TYR A 43 12.82 -9.93 -2.75
C TYR A 43 11.50 -10.28 -2.05
N GLU A 44 11.60 -11.12 -1.05
CA GLU A 44 10.46 -11.40 -0.16
C GLU A 44 10.31 -10.27 0.84
N LEU A 45 9.19 -9.58 0.74
CA LEU A 45 8.81 -8.59 1.75
C LEU A 45 8.70 -9.27 3.12
N ARG A 46 9.39 -8.70 4.10
CA ARG A 46 9.32 -9.12 5.51
C ARG A 46 8.58 -8.07 6.33
N ILE A 47 7.79 -8.56 7.24
CA ILE A 47 6.99 -7.74 8.14
C ILE A 47 7.92 -6.93 9.05
N ALA A 48 7.65 -5.63 9.15
CA ALA A 48 8.37 -4.69 9.98
C ALA A 48 7.44 -4.03 11.03
N PRO A 49 7.99 -3.42 12.09
CA PRO A 49 7.21 -2.58 12.99
C PRO A 49 6.46 -1.48 12.24
N ASP A 50 5.28 -1.12 12.74
CA ASP A 50 4.32 -0.17 12.17
C ASP A 50 3.61 -0.63 10.88
N ASP A 51 3.89 -1.85 10.37
CA ASP A 51 3.12 -2.43 9.27
C ASP A 51 1.66 -2.71 9.69
N MET A 52 0.76 -2.59 8.72
CA MET A 52 -0.65 -2.95 8.87
C MET A 52 -0.95 -4.25 8.12
N LEU A 53 -1.37 -5.28 8.86
CA LEU A 53 -1.64 -6.60 8.34
C LEU A 53 -3.15 -6.87 8.30
N SER A 54 -3.68 -7.23 7.14
CA SER A 54 -5.04 -7.77 7.02
C SER A 54 -4.96 -9.29 7.07
N ILE A 55 -5.52 -9.88 8.13
CA ILE A 55 -5.53 -11.32 8.35
C ILE A 55 -6.96 -11.78 8.48
N THR A 56 -7.35 -12.74 7.64
CA THR A 56 -8.69 -13.36 7.67
C THR A 56 -8.53 -14.86 7.76
N VAL A 57 -9.21 -15.45 8.73
CA VAL A 57 -9.34 -16.90 8.89
C VAL A 57 -10.63 -17.35 8.22
N SER A 58 -10.53 -18.37 7.37
CA SER A 58 -11.68 -19.03 6.76
C SER A 58 -11.62 -20.53 7.03
N SER A 59 -12.78 -21.13 7.28
CA SER A 59 -12.96 -22.57 7.52
C SER A 59 -14.13 -23.10 6.74
N VAL A 60 -14.20 -24.41 6.55
CA VAL A 60 -15.36 -25.10 5.98
C VAL A 60 -16.59 -24.89 6.85
N VAL A 61 -16.40 -24.73 8.16
CA VAL A 61 -17.44 -24.35 9.12
C VAL A 61 -17.23 -22.89 9.50
N PRO A 62 -18.02 -21.94 8.94
CA PRO A 62 -17.78 -20.49 9.16
C PRO A 62 -17.81 -20.08 10.64
N ASP A 63 -18.69 -20.68 11.44
CA ASP A 63 -18.84 -20.39 12.85
C ASP A 63 -17.57 -20.75 13.66
N ALA A 64 -16.82 -21.76 13.23
CA ALA A 64 -15.55 -22.11 13.87
C ALA A 64 -14.46 -21.08 13.60
N ALA A 65 -14.48 -20.40 12.44
CA ALA A 65 -13.51 -19.38 12.10
C ALA A 65 -13.84 -17.99 12.69
N ALA A 66 -15.12 -17.73 12.99
CA ALA A 66 -15.59 -16.43 13.45
C ALA A 66 -14.82 -15.85 14.66
N PRO A 67 -14.48 -16.63 15.71
CA PRO A 67 -13.77 -16.13 16.87
C PRO A 67 -12.33 -15.64 16.60
N TYR A 68 -11.72 -16.12 15.51
CA TYR A 68 -10.36 -15.75 15.10
C TYR A 68 -10.28 -14.50 14.24
N ASN A 69 -11.44 -14.01 13.79
CA ASN A 69 -11.52 -12.81 12.97
C ASN A 69 -11.86 -11.58 13.82
N LEU A 70 -11.33 -10.43 13.43
CA LEU A 70 -11.74 -9.19 14.02
C LEU A 70 -13.21 -8.92 13.68
N PRO A 71 -14.05 -8.46 14.64
CA PRO A 71 -15.43 -8.17 14.37
C PRO A 71 -15.58 -7.01 13.37
N ALA A 72 -16.46 -7.17 12.38
CA ALA A 72 -16.83 -6.07 11.52
C ALA A 72 -17.61 -5.03 12.34
N VAL A 73 -17.06 -3.84 12.53
CA VAL A 73 -17.74 -2.76 13.26
C VAL A 73 -18.49 -1.89 12.26
N SER A 74 -19.82 -1.89 12.37
CA SER A 74 -20.66 -0.98 11.61
C SER A 74 -20.89 0.29 12.45
N TYR A 75 -20.49 1.44 11.94
CA TYR A 75 -20.84 2.73 12.56
C TYR A 75 -22.13 3.26 11.95
N SER A 76 -23.12 3.49 12.80
CA SER A 76 -24.32 4.22 12.41
C SER A 76 -24.16 5.69 12.80
N GLU A 77 -24.29 6.60 11.84
CA GLU A 77 -24.33 8.03 12.14
C GLU A 77 -25.65 8.36 12.86
N PRO A 78 -25.62 9.15 13.96
CA PRO A 78 -26.84 9.58 14.63
C PRO A 78 -27.79 10.31 13.66
N GLY A 79 -29.02 9.80 13.53
CA GLY A 79 -30.06 10.39 12.69
C GLY A 79 -30.21 9.79 11.28
N LYS A 80 -29.38 8.83 10.87
CA LYS A 80 -29.60 8.04 9.65
C LYS A 80 -30.13 6.66 9.99
N GLN A 81 -31.31 6.33 9.45
CA GLN A 81 -31.96 5.03 9.64
C GLN A 81 -31.42 3.93 8.72
N GLU A 82 -30.54 4.27 7.81
CA GLU A 82 -29.92 3.34 6.86
C GLU A 82 -28.57 2.89 7.40
N LEU A 83 -28.46 1.63 7.74
CA LEU A 83 -27.19 0.98 8.09
C LEU A 83 -26.39 0.81 6.80
N THR A 84 -25.61 1.80 6.43
CA THR A 84 -24.61 1.61 5.39
C THR A 84 -23.47 0.77 5.99
N ILE A 85 -23.48 -0.52 5.73
CA ILE A 85 -22.36 -1.40 6.07
C ILE A 85 -21.22 -1.00 5.13
N VAL A 86 -20.39 -0.07 5.56
CA VAL A 86 -19.09 0.12 4.94
C VAL A 86 -18.21 -0.98 5.50
N PRO A 87 -17.77 -1.95 4.68
CA PRO A 87 -16.84 -2.97 5.14
C PRO A 87 -15.54 -2.25 5.55
N ASN A 88 -15.40 -1.97 6.82
CA ASN A 88 -14.16 -1.41 7.33
C ASN A 88 -13.18 -2.59 7.45
N LEU A 89 -12.18 -2.59 6.57
CA LEU A 89 -11.12 -3.61 6.60
C LEU A 89 -10.39 -3.46 7.93
N GLN A 90 -10.62 -4.41 8.83
CA GLN A 90 -9.93 -4.42 10.11
C GLN A 90 -8.50 -4.93 9.90
N VAL A 91 -7.55 -4.19 10.43
CA VAL A 91 -6.13 -4.47 10.28
C VAL A 91 -5.48 -4.63 11.65
N TYR A 92 -4.46 -5.47 11.71
CA TYR A 92 -3.56 -5.59 12.84
C TYR A 92 -2.37 -4.68 12.61
N THR A 93 -2.07 -3.80 13.54
CA THR A 93 -0.83 -3.00 13.49
C THR A 93 0.28 -3.72 14.24
N VAL A 94 1.43 -3.86 13.61
CA VAL A 94 2.63 -4.42 14.24
C VAL A 94 3.19 -3.41 15.21
N ASP A 95 3.33 -3.80 16.49
CA ASP A 95 3.89 -2.92 17.51
C ASP A 95 5.40 -2.69 17.31
N LYS A 96 5.97 -1.70 18.03
CA LYS A 96 7.40 -1.37 17.96
C LYS A 96 8.35 -2.51 18.35
N ASN A 97 7.83 -3.54 18.99
CA ASN A 97 8.58 -4.73 19.38
C ASN A 97 8.36 -5.89 18.40
N GLY A 98 7.66 -5.65 17.28
CA GLY A 98 7.42 -6.63 16.24
C GLY A 98 6.30 -7.63 16.53
N TYR A 99 5.32 -7.27 17.38
CA TYR A 99 4.20 -8.16 17.73
C TYR A 99 2.87 -7.62 17.25
N ILE A 100 1.93 -8.54 17.02
CA ILE A 100 0.49 -8.26 16.90
C ILE A 100 -0.26 -8.96 18.03
N TYR A 101 -1.48 -8.49 18.32
CA TYR A 101 -2.41 -9.19 19.20
C TYR A 101 -3.47 -9.90 18.35
N PHE A 102 -3.38 -11.24 18.26
CA PHE A 102 -4.29 -12.04 17.46
C PHE A 102 -5.37 -12.67 18.35
N PRO A 103 -6.68 -12.64 17.94
CA PRO A 103 -7.76 -13.18 18.77
C PRO A 103 -7.49 -14.64 19.20
N ILE A 104 -7.87 -14.98 20.41
CA ILE A 104 -7.71 -16.31 21.04
C ILE A 104 -6.26 -16.72 21.24
N VAL A 105 -5.41 -16.58 20.21
CA VAL A 105 -3.98 -16.98 20.28
C VAL A 105 -3.15 -16.01 21.14
N GLY A 106 -3.59 -14.74 21.21
CA GLY A 106 -2.89 -13.72 21.99
C GLY A 106 -1.77 -13.01 21.23
N ARG A 107 -0.70 -12.70 21.92
CA ARG A 107 0.43 -11.92 21.38
C ARG A 107 1.35 -12.80 20.55
N ILE A 108 1.55 -12.44 19.28
CA ILE A 108 2.36 -13.18 18.30
C ILE A 108 3.48 -12.28 17.79
N ARG A 109 4.71 -12.78 17.76
CA ARG A 109 5.83 -12.10 17.12
C ARG A 109 5.78 -12.35 15.62
N VAL A 110 5.69 -11.28 14.83
CA VAL A 110 5.54 -11.34 13.37
C VAL A 110 6.69 -10.66 12.64
N GLU A 111 7.47 -9.83 13.32
CA GLU A 111 8.61 -9.14 12.75
C GLU A 111 9.60 -10.09 12.07
N GLY A 112 10.02 -9.74 10.86
CA GLY A 112 10.96 -10.52 10.06
C GLY A 112 10.34 -11.72 9.33
N MET A 113 9.09 -12.08 9.63
CA MET A 113 8.37 -13.11 8.90
C MET A 113 7.92 -12.61 7.53
N THR A 114 7.90 -13.50 6.56
CA THR A 114 7.19 -13.28 5.29
C THR A 114 5.69 -13.53 5.48
N ARG A 115 4.88 -13.08 4.53
CA ARG A 115 3.44 -13.35 4.53
C ARG A 115 3.13 -14.85 4.62
N ASN A 116 3.89 -15.67 3.90
CA ASN A 116 3.67 -17.12 3.85
C ASN A 116 4.07 -17.81 5.17
N GLU A 117 5.16 -17.36 5.79
CA GLU A 117 5.59 -17.86 7.10
C GLU A 117 4.56 -17.53 8.18
N LEU A 118 4.04 -16.28 8.19
CA LEU A 118 3.00 -15.88 9.12
C LEU A 118 1.70 -16.67 8.92
N SER A 119 1.26 -16.83 7.66
CA SER A 119 0.06 -17.60 7.34
C SER A 119 0.16 -19.03 7.88
N LYS A 120 1.27 -19.71 7.59
CA LYS A 120 1.51 -21.07 8.08
C LYS A 120 1.60 -21.12 9.60
N PHE A 121 2.26 -20.16 10.24
CA PHE A 121 2.37 -20.09 11.69
C PHE A 121 0.99 -19.98 12.35
N ILE A 122 0.12 -19.09 11.85
CA ILE A 122 -1.24 -18.93 12.36
C ILE A 122 -2.04 -20.22 12.13
N GLU A 123 -2.00 -20.77 10.91
CA GLU A 123 -2.70 -22.02 10.58
C GLU A 123 -2.31 -23.15 11.52
N ASP A 124 -1.02 -23.36 11.80
CA ASP A 124 -0.55 -24.41 12.71
C ASP A 124 -1.03 -24.18 14.15
N LYS A 125 -1.23 -22.92 14.56
CA LYS A 125 -1.73 -22.58 15.90
C LYS A 125 -3.22 -22.83 16.09
N ILE A 126 -4.02 -22.55 15.06
CA ILE A 126 -5.49 -22.62 15.15
C ILE A 126 -6.06 -23.95 14.64
N ARG A 127 -5.31 -24.70 13.82
CA ARG A 127 -5.75 -25.99 13.24
C ARG A 127 -6.29 -27.00 14.26
N PRO A 128 -5.71 -27.15 15.49
CA PRO A 128 -6.23 -28.10 16.47
C PRO A 128 -7.64 -27.77 16.97
N GLU A 129 -8.10 -26.51 16.78
CA GLU A 129 -9.37 -25.99 17.29
C GLU A 129 -10.42 -25.73 16.21
N LEU A 130 -10.02 -25.83 14.94
CA LEU A 130 -10.88 -25.71 13.75
C LEU A 130 -11.30 -27.06 13.23
#